data_f68457c92a3574c95436cd0c3e54e5fd
#
_entry.id   f68457c92a3574c95436cd0c3e54e5fd
#
_cell.length_a   1.000
_cell.length_b   1.000
_cell.length_c   1.000
_cell.angle_alpha   90.00
_cell.angle_beta   90.00
_cell.angle_gamma   90.00
#
_symmetry.space_group_name_H-M   'P 1'
#
loop_
_entity.id
_entity.type
_entity.pdbx_description
1 polymer ?
#
loop_
_entity_poly.entity_id
_entity_poly.type
_entity_poly.pdbx_seq_one_letter_code
_entity_poly.pdbx_strand_id
1 'polypeptide(L)'
;MAATIEKVLVIGMGKVGSLVGTLLHETGFQVTGMDAAEPQGLAFSVIKGDVKNPESLGASLKEVDAVVSCLPYDLNINVAHAAHAAGIHYFDLTEDVPTTKAILELSETSKGLMAPQCGLAPGFIGIVGSHLTKAFTKIRAINLRVGALPQNPTGLLGYAFNWSPAGVVNEYLNDCEVIKDGKIMAVPAMEDNETIFINGLHLEAFTTSGGLGTMCETYEGKVD
;
A
#
# COMPACT_ATOMS: atom_id res chain seq x y z
N MET A 1 -19.97 20.46 -1.47
CA MET A 1 -18.97 20.31 -0.40
C MET A 1 -18.51 18.86 -0.47
N ALA A 2 -17.20 18.59 -0.47
CA ALA A 2 -16.71 17.23 -0.36
C ALA A 2 -17.22 16.66 0.98
N ALA A 3 -17.74 15.43 0.98
CA ALA A 3 -18.15 14.77 2.21
C ALA A 3 -16.93 14.63 3.11
N THR A 4 -17.03 15.06 4.37
CA THR A 4 -15.97 14.90 5.35
C THR A 4 -15.96 13.44 5.79
N ILE A 5 -14.81 12.78 5.73
CA ILE A 5 -14.65 11.43 6.27
C ILE A 5 -14.62 11.55 7.79
N GLU A 6 -15.53 10.86 8.47
CA GLU A 6 -15.58 10.79 9.94
C GLU A 6 -15.49 9.34 10.44
N LYS A 7 -16.19 8.42 9.77
CA LYS A 7 -16.29 7.01 10.15
C LYS A 7 -15.46 6.14 9.23
N VAL A 8 -14.51 5.43 9.78
CA VAL A 8 -13.57 4.60 9.03
C VAL A 8 -13.64 3.15 9.49
N LEU A 9 -13.84 2.24 8.55
CA LEU A 9 -13.67 0.81 8.77
C LEU A 9 -12.25 0.40 8.38
N VAL A 10 -11.51 -0.22 9.29
CA VAL A 10 -10.20 -0.82 9.00
C VAL A 10 -10.36 -2.33 8.95
N ILE A 11 -10.07 -2.95 7.82
CA ILE A 11 -10.21 -4.39 7.60
C ILE A 11 -8.83 -5.07 7.62
N GLY A 12 -8.72 -6.17 8.37
CA GLY A 12 -7.46 -6.88 8.57
C GLY A 12 -6.72 -6.33 9.79
N MET A 13 -7.11 -6.76 10.98
CA MET A 13 -6.57 -6.27 12.26
C MET A 13 -5.29 -7.01 12.71
N GLY A 14 -4.41 -7.29 11.74
CA GLY A 14 -3.04 -7.74 12.00
C GLY A 14 -2.14 -6.60 12.52
N LYS A 15 -0.81 -6.77 12.44
CA LYS A 15 0.15 -5.77 12.92
C LYS A 15 -0.06 -4.39 12.29
N VAL A 16 -0.24 -4.36 10.97
CA VAL A 16 -0.40 -3.11 10.21
C VAL A 16 -1.77 -2.51 10.47
N GLY A 17 -2.85 -3.27 10.31
CA GLY A 17 -4.19 -2.73 10.48
C GLY A 17 -4.49 -2.25 11.91
N SER A 18 -3.97 -2.95 12.93
CA SER A 18 -4.07 -2.47 14.32
C SER A 18 -3.36 -1.13 14.51
N LEU A 19 -2.17 -0.94 13.91
CA LEU A 19 -1.46 0.33 13.95
C LEU A 19 -2.21 1.43 13.20
N VAL A 20 -2.67 1.16 11.97
CA VAL A 20 -3.44 2.11 11.16
C VAL A 20 -4.71 2.54 11.91
N GLY A 21 -5.47 1.58 12.44
CA GLY A 21 -6.68 1.87 13.21
C GLY A 21 -6.40 2.71 14.45
N THR A 22 -5.31 2.43 15.17
CA THR A 22 -4.89 3.20 16.36
C THR A 22 -4.56 4.64 15.97
N LEU A 23 -3.73 4.85 14.95
CA LEU A 23 -3.33 6.20 14.51
C LEU A 23 -4.54 7.01 14.00
N LEU A 24 -5.44 6.40 13.25
CA LEU A 24 -6.69 7.05 12.82
C LEU A 24 -7.56 7.43 14.02
N HIS A 25 -7.72 6.53 15.00
CA HIS A 25 -8.48 6.79 16.20
C HIS A 25 -7.88 7.94 17.04
N GLU A 26 -6.56 7.94 17.24
CA GLU A 26 -5.83 9.00 17.95
C GLU A 26 -5.92 10.37 17.26
N THR A 27 -6.11 10.38 15.93
CA THR A 27 -6.31 11.62 15.15
C THR A 27 -7.77 12.08 15.09
N GLY A 28 -8.69 11.35 15.74
CA GLY A 28 -10.08 11.79 15.94
C GLY A 28 -11.11 11.14 15.03
N PHE A 29 -10.73 10.18 14.17
CA PHE A 29 -11.71 9.42 13.40
C PHE A 29 -12.48 8.43 14.28
N GLN A 30 -13.73 8.17 13.94
CA GLN A 30 -14.52 7.09 14.48
C GLN A 30 -14.13 5.78 13.80
N VAL A 31 -13.24 5.03 14.42
CA VAL A 31 -12.69 3.80 13.84
C VAL A 31 -13.47 2.58 14.32
N THR A 32 -13.79 1.69 13.39
CA THR A 32 -14.20 0.30 13.65
C THR A 32 -13.21 -0.61 12.95
N GLY A 33 -12.71 -1.63 13.64
CA GLY A 33 -11.92 -2.70 13.04
C GLY A 33 -12.82 -3.84 12.56
N MET A 34 -12.37 -4.59 11.54
CA MET A 34 -13.00 -5.84 11.12
C MET A 34 -11.92 -6.90 10.85
N ASP A 35 -12.09 -8.07 11.39
CA ASP A 35 -11.19 -9.22 11.17
C ASP A 35 -11.94 -10.55 11.33
N ALA A 36 -11.38 -11.64 10.81
CA ALA A 36 -11.87 -12.98 11.09
C ALA A 36 -11.67 -13.41 12.55
N ALA A 37 -10.63 -12.84 13.20
CA ALA A 37 -10.41 -12.89 14.64
C ALA A 37 -10.80 -11.55 15.28
N GLU A 38 -11.02 -11.54 16.60
CA GLU A 38 -11.31 -10.34 17.38
C GLU A 38 -10.11 -10.02 18.29
N PRO A 39 -9.09 -9.29 17.81
CA PRO A 39 -7.97 -8.91 18.65
C PRO A 39 -8.45 -8.02 19.80
N GLN A 40 -7.86 -8.23 20.98
CA GLN A 40 -8.20 -7.50 22.19
C GLN A 40 -7.20 -6.38 22.46
N GLY A 41 -7.59 -5.42 23.29
CA GLY A 41 -6.68 -4.36 23.78
C GLY A 41 -6.56 -3.15 22.86
N LEU A 42 -7.44 -2.98 21.88
CA LEU A 42 -7.53 -1.79 21.04
C LEU A 42 -8.47 -0.76 21.66
N ALA A 43 -8.22 0.53 21.41
CA ALA A 43 -9.02 1.65 21.93
C ALA A 43 -10.35 1.85 21.18
N PHE A 44 -10.60 1.08 20.13
CA PHE A 44 -11.81 1.10 19.29
C PHE A 44 -12.40 -0.31 19.17
N SER A 45 -13.65 -0.39 18.76
CA SER A 45 -14.35 -1.67 18.60
C SER A 45 -13.85 -2.44 17.40
N VAL A 46 -13.78 -3.77 17.53
CA VAL A 46 -13.51 -4.68 16.41
C VAL A 46 -14.69 -5.61 16.26
N ILE A 47 -15.20 -5.73 15.04
CA ILE A 47 -16.25 -6.67 14.68
C ILE A 47 -15.66 -7.89 14.00
N LYS A 48 -16.22 -9.05 14.30
CA LYS A 48 -15.89 -10.28 13.58
C LYS A 48 -16.58 -10.29 12.22
N GLY A 49 -15.80 -10.51 11.15
CA GLY A 49 -16.36 -10.59 9.80
C GLY A 49 -15.45 -11.33 8.85
N ASP A 50 -16.04 -11.82 7.76
CA ASP A 50 -15.33 -12.48 6.68
C ASP A 50 -15.51 -11.71 5.38
N VAL A 51 -14.42 -11.18 4.84
CA VAL A 51 -14.40 -10.42 3.56
C VAL A 51 -14.72 -11.27 2.34
N LYS A 52 -14.68 -12.60 2.47
CA LYS A 52 -15.09 -13.53 1.44
C LYS A 52 -16.61 -13.74 1.42
N ASN A 53 -17.32 -13.30 2.46
CA ASN A 53 -18.76 -13.31 2.51
C ASN A 53 -19.30 -11.92 2.11
N PRO A 54 -19.94 -11.78 0.92
CA PRO A 54 -20.41 -10.47 0.41
C PRO A 54 -21.47 -9.80 1.30
N GLU A 55 -22.31 -10.60 1.99
CA GLU A 55 -23.34 -10.07 2.88
C GLU A 55 -22.73 -9.47 4.14
N SER A 56 -21.75 -10.17 4.75
CA SER A 56 -21.00 -9.71 5.91
C SER A 56 -20.24 -8.42 5.58
N LEU A 57 -19.51 -8.42 4.47
CA LEU A 57 -18.76 -7.27 4.00
C LEU A 57 -19.69 -6.08 3.68
N GLY A 58 -20.74 -6.30 2.90
CA GLY A 58 -21.70 -5.25 2.55
C GLY A 58 -22.43 -4.66 3.76
N ALA A 59 -22.71 -5.47 4.79
CA ALA A 59 -23.30 -4.98 6.04
C ALA A 59 -22.36 -4.07 6.81
N SER A 60 -21.06 -4.38 6.85
CA SER A 60 -20.05 -3.59 7.57
C SER A 60 -19.74 -2.23 6.91
N LEU A 61 -20.06 -2.07 5.62
CA LEU A 61 -19.80 -0.83 4.87
C LEU A 61 -20.98 0.17 4.87
N LYS A 62 -22.15 -0.18 5.44
CA LYS A 62 -23.38 0.65 5.34
C LYS A 62 -23.34 2.00 6.07
N GLU A 63 -22.55 2.08 7.14
CA GLU A 63 -22.56 3.23 8.05
C GLU A 63 -21.19 3.89 8.19
N VAL A 64 -20.30 3.66 7.22
CA VAL A 64 -18.96 4.24 7.20
C VAL A 64 -18.76 5.10 5.96
N ASP A 65 -17.89 6.09 6.08
CA ASP A 65 -17.55 7.00 4.98
C ASP A 65 -16.37 6.46 4.16
N ALA A 66 -15.52 5.67 4.80
CA ALA A 66 -14.32 5.12 4.19
C ALA A 66 -13.98 3.73 4.72
N VAL A 67 -13.32 2.93 3.90
CA VAL A 67 -12.71 1.67 4.27
C VAL A 67 -11.21 1.69 3.97
N VAL A 68 -10.40 1.19 4.91
CA VAL A 68 -8.97 0.95 4.74
C VAL A 68 -8.74 -0.55 4.80
N SER A 69 -8.32 -1.15 3.69
CA SER A 69 -7.98 -2.57 3.61
C SER A 69 -6.51 -2.79 3.94
N CYS A 70 -6.25 -3.50 5.03
CA CYS A 70 -4.91 -3.95 5.46
C CYS A 70 -4.76 -5.47 5.27
N LEU A 71 -5.45 -6.01 4.27
CA LEU A 71 -5.46 -7.42 3.91
C LEU A 71 -4.33 -7.76 2.93
N PRO A 72 -4.02 -9.06 2.72
CA PRO A 72 -3.25 -9.50 1.58
C PRO A 72 -3.89 -9.06 0.26
N TYR A 73 -3.04 -8.78 -0.74
CA TYR A 73 -3.44 -8.16 -2.02
C TYR A 73 -4.57 -8.89 -2.74
N ASP A 74 -4.60 -10.23 -2.67
CA ASP A 74 -5.62 -11.09 -3.31
C ASP A 74 -7.04 -10.90 -2.76
N LEU A 75 -7.20 -10.32 -1.58
CA LEU A 75 -8.48 -10.02 -0.95
C LEU A 75 -8.94 -8.58 -1.18
N ASN A 76 -8.05 -7.69 -1.56
CA ASN A 76 -8.33 -6.26 -1.73
C ASN A 76 -9.40 -5.99 -2.79
N ILE A 77 -9.39 -6.72 -3.89
CA ILE A 77 -10.35 -6.51 -4.97
C ILE A 77 -11.82 -6.71 -4.52
N ASN A 78 -12.07 -7.65 -3.62
CA ASN A 78 -13.42 -7.87 -3.08
C ASN A 78 -13.90 -6.67 -2.25
N VAL A 79 -13.00 -6.11 -1.43
CA VAL A 79 -13.30 -4.92 -0.62
C VAL A 79 -13.50 -3.70 -1.51
N ALA A 80 -12.67 -3.54 -2.55
CA ALA A 80 -12.78 -2.45 -3.51
C ALA A 80 -14.13 -2.47 -4.25
N HIS A 81 -14.57 -3.63 -4.76
CA HIS A 81 -15.90 -3.77 -5.38
C HIS A 81 -17.03 -3.43 -4.41
N ALA A 82 -16.95 -3.88 -3.17
CA ALA A 82 -17.97 -3.61 -2.16
C ALA A 82 -18.01 -2.12 -1.79
N ALA A 83 -16.85 -1.47 -1.65
CA ALA A 83 -16.76 -0.02 -1.40
C ALA A 83 -17.29 0.80 -2.58
N HIS A 84 -16.95 0.42 -3.82
CA HIS A 84 -17.48 1.01 -5.03
C HIS A 84 -19.01 0.93 -5.08
N ALA A 85 -19.58 -0.24 -4.83
CA ALA A 85 -21.02 -0.45 -4.80
C ALA A 85 -21.72 0.36 -3.69
N ALA A 86 -21.07 0.50 -2.53
CA ALA A 86 -21.54 1.32 -1.42
C ALA A 86 -21.37 2.84 -1.68
N GLY A 87 -20.54 3.23 -2.63
CA GLY A 87 -20.23 4.62 -2.94
C GLY A 87 -19.38 5.35 -1.89
N ILE A 88 -18.60 4.61 -1.11
CA ILE A 88 -17.72 5.12 -0.06
C ILE A 88 -16.26 5.20 -0.54
N HIS A 89 -15.40 5.88 0.24
CA HIS A 89 -13.99 5.95 -0.05
C HIS A 89 -13.28 4.63 0.26
N TYR A 90 -12.32 4.26 -0.57
CA TYR A 90 -11.52 3.05 -0.44
C TYR A 90 -10.02 3.38 -0.43
N PHE A 91 -9.30 2.72 0.46
CA PHE A 91 -7.85 2.79 0.57
C PHE A 91 -7.29 1.40 0.83
N ASP A 92 -6.14 1.07 0.25
CA ASP A 92 -5.38 -0.14 0.57
C ASP A 92 -3.88 0.09 0.53
N LEU A 93 -3.13 -0.96 0.81
CA LEU A 93 -1.67 -0.96 0.90
C LEU A 93 -1.03 -1.84 -0.18
N THR A 94 -1.79 -2.20 -1.23
CA THR A 94 -1.34 -3.21 -2.20
C THR A 94 -0.12 -2.77 -2.99
N GLU A 95 0.80 -3.70 -3.17
CA GLU A 95 1.94 -3.61 -4.08
C GLU A 95 1.65 -4.29 -5.43
N ASP A 96 0.59 -5.10 -5.50
CA ASP A 96 0.26 -5.92 -6.66
C ASP A 96 -0.27 -5.07 -7.82
N VAL A 97 0.45 -5.11 -8.94
CA VAL A 97 0.14 -4.29 -10.13
C VAL A 97 -1.21 -4.65 -10.77
N PRO A 98 -1.58 -5.94 -10.97
CA PRO A 98 -2.90 -6.29 -11.49
C PRO A 98 -4.05 -5.81 -10.60
N THR A 99 -3.94 -5.98 -9.28
CA THR A 99 -4.94 -5.52 -8.31
C THR A 99 -5.08 -3.99 -8.36
N THR A 100 -3.96 -3.26 -8.41
CA THR A 100 -3.95 -1.80 -8.56
C THR A 100 -4.70 -1.35 -9.81
N LYS A 101 -4.39 -1.95 -10.98
CA LYS A 101 -5.06 -1.61 -12.24
C LYS A 101 -6.57 -1.84 -12.17
N ALA A 102 -7.01 -2.97 -11.63
CA ALA A 102 -8.42 -3.26 -11.46
C ALA A 102 -9.14 -2.25 -10.55
N ILE A 103 -8.48 -1.79 -9.47
CA ILE A 103 -9.04 -0.77 -8.57
C ILE A 103 -9.10 0.60 -9.26
N LEU A 104 -8.09 0.96 -10.05
CA LEU A 104 -8.09 2.21 -10.82
C LEU A 104 -9.20 2.22 -11.90
N GLU A 105 -9.48 1.09 -12.55
CA GLU A 105 -10.64 0.96 -13.45
C GLU A 105 -11.97 1.20 -12.72
N LEU A 106 -12.13 0.69 -11.49
CA LEU A 106 -13.30 0.98 -10.66
C LEU A 106 -13.42 2.48 -10.33
N SER A 107 -12.30 3.18 -10.20
CA SER A 107 -12.28 4.61 -9.85
C SER A 107 -12.97 5.49 -10.88
N GLU A 108 -13.00 5.09 -12.17
CA GLU A 108 -13.62 5.85 -13.26
C GLU A 108 -15.12 6.06 -13.07
N THR A 109 -15.80 5.15 -12.38
CA THR A 109 -17.25 5.19 -12.14
C THR A 109 -17.62 5.32 -10.66
N SER A 110 -16.64 5.40 -9.77
CA SER A 110 -16.85 5.45 -8.33
C SER A 110 -17.42 6.81 -7.89
N LYS A 111 -18.30 6.78 -6.89
CA LYS A 111 -18.75 7.99 -6.18
C LYS A 111 -17.79 8.43 -5.10
N GLY A 112 -17.02 7.50 -4.53
CA GLY A 112 -15.98 7.74 -3.55
C GLY A 112 -14.60 7.72 -4.20
N LEU A 113 -13.57 8.16 -3.45
CA LEU A 113 -12.19 8.00 -3.86
C LEU A 113 -11.81 6.51 -3.79
N MET A 114 -11.16 6.01 -4.82
CA MET A 114 -10.56 4.67 -4.85
C MET A 114 -9.03 4.86 -4.91
N ALA A 115 -8.36 4.70 -3.78
CA ALA A 115 -6.92 4.95 -3.64
C ALA A 115 -6.18 3.68 -3.22
N PRO A 116 -5.73 2.85 -4.17
CA PRO A 116 -4.80 1.77 -3.87
C PRO A 116 -3.41 2.34 -3.57
N GLN A 117 -2.48 1.48 -3.12
CA GLN A 117 -1.07 1.81 -2.96
C GLN A 117 -0.79 2.90 -1.89
N CYS A 118 -1.52 2.90 -0.78
CA CYS A 118 -1.31 3.81 0.34
C CYS A 118 -0.38 3.25 1.42
N GLY A 119 0.56 2.36 1.04
CA GLY A 119 1.53 1.75 1.94
C GLY A 119 2.81 2.57 2.14
N LEU A 120 3.89 1.90 2.52
CA LEU A 120 5.23 2.50 2.61
C LEU A 120 5.86 2.63 1.21
N ALA A 121 5.90 1.55 0.46
CA ALA A 121 6.30 1.44 -0.94
C ALA A 121 5.50 0.28 -1.57
N PRO A 122 4.54 0.59 -2.43
CA PRO A 122 4.15 1.90 -2.94
C PRO A 122 3.37 2.74 -1.91
N GLY A 123 3.48 4.07 -2.04
CA GLY A 123 2.75 5.05 -1.24
C GLY A 123 3.64 6.14 -0.66
N PHE A 124 3.98 6.07 0.63
CA PHE A 124 4.71 7.13 1.35
C PHE A 124 6.00 7.56 0.64
N ILE A 125 6.81 6.59 0.18
CA ILE A 125 8.10 6.89 -0.47
C ILE A 125 7.90 7.66 -1.79
N GLY A 126 6.84 7.34 -2.55
CA GLY A 126 6.48 8.08 -3.77
C GLY A 126 6.05 9.52 -3.48
N ILE A 127 5.24 9.72 -2.42
CA ILE A 127 4.80 11.05 -1.99
C ILE A 127 6.01 11.91 -1.57
N VAL A 128 6.91 11.37 -0.75
CA VAL A 128 8.13 12.06 -0.30
C VAL A 128 9.06 12.33 -1.48
N GLY A 129 9.28 11.33 -2.33
CA GLY A 129 10.09 11.46 -3.55
C GLY A 129 9.56 12.58 -4.44
N SER A 130 8.27 12.57 -4.75
CA SER A 130 7.61 13.60 -5.54
C SER A 130 7.66 14.99 -4.87
N HIS A 131 7.57 15.05 -3.54
CA HIS A 131 7.75 16.32 -2.82
C HIS A 131 9.17 16.88 -2.98
N LEU A 132 10.18 16.03 -2.82
CA LEU A 132 11.58 16.42 -2.92
C LEU A 132 11.96 16.90 -4.33
N THR A 133 11.38 16.33 -5.38
CA THR A 133 11.65 16.78 -6.76
C THR A 133 11.31 18.25 -6.99
N LYS A 134 10.36 18.82 -6.24
CA LYS A 134 9.97 20.25 -6.36
C LYS A 134 11.10 21.22 -6.01
N ALA A 135 12.14 20.77 -5.32
CA ALA A 135 13.32 21.56 -4.99
C ALA A 135 14.33 21.67 -6.14
N PHE A 136 14.14 20.95 -7.24
CA PHE A 136 15.05 20.87 -8.37
C PHE A 136 14.43 21.45 -9.64
N THR A 137 15.22 22.24 -10.38
CA THR A 137 14.80 22.77 -11.69
C THR A 137 14.97 21.75 -12.82
N LYS A 138 15.87 20.80 -12.64
CA LYS A 138 16.11 19.68 -13.57
C LYS A 138 16.39 18.43 -12.76
N ILE A 139 15.71 17.34 -13.10
CA ILE A 139 15.85 16.04 -12.46
C ILE A 139 16.51 15.10 -13.47
N ARG A 140 17.61 14.49 -13.08
CA ARG A 140 18.32 13.49 -13.88
C ARG A 140 17.84 12.08 -13.58
N ALA A 141 17.66 11.78 -12.28
CA ALA A 141 17.20 10.48 -11.81
C ALA A 141 16.46 10.62 -10.48
N ILE A 142 15.52 9.71 -10.23
CA ILE A 142 14.83 9.53 -8.95
C ILE A 142 15.05 8.09 -8.53
N ASN A 143 15.82 7.88 -7.46
CA ASN A 143 16.08 6.56 -6.90
C ASN A 143 15.41 6.47 -5.53
N LEU A 144 14.35 5.68 -5.44
CA LEU A 144 13.60 5.43 -4.22
C LEU A 144 14.05 4.09 -3.63
N ARG A 145 14.44 4.11 -2.36
CA ARG A 145 14.89 2.90 -1.65
C ARG A 145 14.10 2.73 -0.37
N VAL A 146 13.65 1.53 -0.12
CA VAL A 146 12.98 1.14 1.10
C VAL A 146 13.62 -0.13 1.62
N GLY A 147 13.64 -0.30 2.93
CA GLY A 147 14.14 -1.52 3.56
C GLY A 147 13.51 -1.69 4.93
N ALA A 148 13.27 -2.93 5.30
CA ALA A 148 12.78 -3.32 6.61
C ALA A 148 13.54 -4.57 7.05
N LEU A 149 14.70 -4.37 7.68
CA LEU A 149 15.61 -5.43 8.10
C LEU A 149 15.60 -5.62 9.61
N PRO A 150 15.76 -6.83 10.12
CA PRO A 150 15.90 -7.06 11.55
C PRO A 150 17.20 -6.42 12.08
N GLN A 151 17.14 -5.81 13.25
CA GLN A 151 18.34 -5.24 13.91
C GLN A 151 19.41 -6.30 14.21
N ASN A 152 18.97 -7.51 14.50
CA ASN A 152 19.83 -8.65 14.78
C ASN A 152 19.48 -9.77 13.79
N PRO A 153 20.02 -9.73 12.56
CA PRO A 153 19.72 -10.72 11.53
C PRO A 153 20.20 -12.10 11.96
N THR A 154 19.35 -13.10 11.79
CA THR A 154 19.63 -14.51 12.05
C THR A 154 19.25 -15.37 10.85
N GLY A 155 19.80 -16.57 10.78
CA GLY A 155 19.54 -17.48 9.67
C GLY A 155 20.31 -17.12 8.39
N LEU A 156 20.12 -17.91 7.36
CA LEU A 156 20.87 -17.82 6.10
C LEU A 156 20.59 -16.52 5.33
N LEU A 157 19.35 -16.06 5.33
CA LEU A 157 18.93 -14.89 4.56
C LEU A 157 19.13 -13.56 5.32
N GLY A 158 19.36 -13.59 6.64
CA GLY A 158 19.44 -12.38 7.46
C GLY A 158 18.17 -11.52 7.41
N TYR A 159 17.03 -12.09 7.01
CA TYR A 159 15.76 -11.42 6.77
C TYR A 159 14.66 -11.98 7.68
N ALA A 160 13.70 -11.13 8.07
CA ALA A 160 12.52 -11.56 8.80
C ALA A 160 11.28 -10.88 8.21
N PHE A 161 10.25 -11.68 7.91
CA PHE A 161 8.99 -11.16 7.42
C PHE A 161 8.27 -10.33 8.50
N ASN A 162 8.03 -9.09 8.22
CA ASN A 162 7.26 -8.17 9.08
C ASN A 162 5.87 -7.84 8.50
N TRP A 163 5.63 -8.21 7.26
CA TRP A 163 4.35 -8.12 6.55
C TRP A 163 4.10 -9.41 5.74
N SER A 164 3.23 -9.38 4.73
CA SER A 164 2.81 -10.56 3.95
C SER A 164 4.00 -11.27 3.28
N PRO A 165 4.32 -12.52 3.63
CA PRO A 165 5.34 -13.29 2.90
C PRO A 165 5.00 -13.48 1.42
N ALA A 166 3.71 -13.64 1.09
CA ALA A 166 3.24 -13.77 -0.29
C ALA A 166 3.49 -12.47 -1.06
N GLY A 167 3.26 -11.31 -0.46
CA GLY A 167 3.56 -10.00 -1.06
C GLY A 167 5.05 -9.83 -1.35
N VAL A 168 5.93 -10.18 -0.40
CA VAL A 168 7.39 -10.13 -0.63
C VAL A 168 7.81 -11.01 -1.80
N VAL A 169 7.29 -12.23 -1.87
CA VAL A 169 7.58 -13.14 -2.99
C VAL A 169 7.06 -12.55 -4.31
N ASN A 170 5.86 -11.96 -4.30
CA ASN A 170 5.26 -11.31 -5.46
C ASN A 170 6.15 -10.17 -6.02
N GLU A 171 6.69 -9.31 -5.15
CA GLU A 171 7.60 -8.24 -5.53
C GLU A 171 8.90 -8.75 -6.19
N TYR A 172 9.38 -9.92 -5.80
CA TYR A 172 10.67 -10.47 -6.26
C TYR A 172 10.54 -11.33 -7.52
N LEU A 173 9.32 -11.74 -7.89
CA LEU A 173 9.08 -12.59 -9.05
C LEU A 173 8.56 -11.83 -10.28
N ASN A 174 7.94 -10.68 -10.08
CA ASN A 174 7.33 -9.92 -11.16
C ASN A 174 8.27 -8.83 -11.68
N ASP A 175 8.12 -8.49 -12.97
CA ASP A 175 8.83 -7.37 -13.57
C ASP A 175 8.50 -6.05 -12.88
N CYS A 176 9.51 -5.17 -12.84
CA CYS A 176 9.43 -3.84 -12.24
C CYS A 176 9.21 -2.80 -13.34
N GLU A 177 8.23 -1.92 -13.19
CA GLU A 177 8.12 -0.73 -14.04
C GLU A 177 9.14 0.32 -13.57
N VAL A 178 9.96 0.80 -14.49
CA VAL A 178 10.97 1.84 -14.27
C VAL A 178 10.96 2.83 -15.42
N ILE A 179 11.62 3.98 -15.25
CA ILE A 179 11.91 4.89 -16.37
C ILE A 179 13.39 4.75 -16.73
N LYS A 180 13.68 4.44 -18.00
CA LYS A 180 15.03 4.48 -18.60
C LYS A 180 14.95 5.22 -19.92
N ASP A 181 15.89 6.12 -20.16
CA ASP A 181 15.90 6.96 -21.36
C ASP A 181 14.58 7.74 -21.57
N GLY A 182 13.98 8.19 -20.47
CA GLY A 182 12.74 8.96 -20.47
C GLY A 182 11.46 8.18 -20.74
N LYS A 183 11.50 6.86 -20.81
CA LYS A 183 10.34 6.00 -21.13
C LYS A 183 10.09 4.94 -20.06
N ILE A 184 8.83 4.66 -19.83
CA ILE A 184 8.43 3.51 -19.00
C ILE A 184 8.83 2.22 -19.68
N MET A 185 9.48 1.35 -18.95
CA MET A 185 9.81 0.00 -19.37
C MET A 185 9.78 -1.00 -18.23
N ALA A 186 9.58 -2.27 -18.55
CA ALA A 186 9.68 -3.35 -17.60
C ALA A 186 11.12 -3.87 -17.53
N VAL A 187 11.61 -4.11 -16.32
CA VAL A 187 12.89 -4.77 -16.03
C VAL A 187 12.66 -5.91 -15.06
N PRO A 188 13.46 -6.99 -15.10
CA PRO A 188 13.34 -8.07 -14.13
C PRO A 188 13.54 -7.56 -12.70
N ALA A 189 12.84 -8.16 -11.75
CA ALA A 189 13.13 -7.94 -10.33
C ALA A 189 14.53 -8.46 -9.97
N MET A 190 15.10 -7.96 -8.87
CA MET A 190 16.44 -8.30 -8.35
C MET A 190 17.60 -7.92 -9.30
N GLU A 191 17.35 -7.05 -10.24
CA GLU A 191 18.35 -6.44 -11.13
C GLU A 191 18.84 -5.09 -10.56
N ASP A 192 19.76 -4.44 -11.29
CA ASP A 192 20.36 -3.15 -10.91
C ASP A 192 20.93 -3.16 -9.47
N ASN A 193 21.59 -4.26 -9.10
CA ASN A 193 22.13 -4.46 -7.76
C ASN A 193 23.21 -3.41 -7.43
N GLU A 194 23.00 -2.71 -6.33
CA GLU A 194 23.93 -1.70 -5.82
C GLU A 194 24.25 -1.90 -4.35
N THR A 195 25.46 -1.48 -3.93
CA THR A 195 25.79 -1.40 -2.52
C THR A 195 25.56 0.01 -2.01
N ILE A 196 24.77 0.14 -0.96
CA ILE A 196 24.50 1.41 -0.28
C ILE A 196 25.04 1.38 1.14
N PHE A 197 25.37 2.55 1.67
CA PHE A 197 25.88 2.70 3.02
C PHE A 197 24.95 3.59 3.84
N ILE A 198 24.30 3.01 4.85
CA ILE A 198 23.33 3.72 5.70
C ILE A 198 23.66 3.42 7.17
N ASN A 199 23.87 4.48 7.96
CA ASN A 199 24.10 4.38 9.41
C ASN A 199 25.19 3.38 9.83
N GLY A 200 26.27 3.30 9.06
CA GLY A 200 27.37 2.39 9.35
C GLY A 200 27.20 0.96 8.82
N LEU A 201 26.10 0.68 8.13
CA LEU A 201 25.82 -0.63 7.53
C LEU A 201 26.00 -0.60 6.02
N HIS A 202 26.68 -1.61 5.49
CA HIS A 202 26.67 -1.92 4.07
C HIS A 202 25.43 -2.75 3.75
N LEU A 203 24.61 -2.26 2.84
CA LEU A 203 23.37 -2.92 2.43
C LEU A 203 23.38 -3.11 0.91
N GLU A 204 22.75 -4.15 0.44
CA GLU A 204 22.47 -4.38 -0.96
C GLU A 204 21.06 -3.86 -1.26
N ALA A 205 20.91 -3.17 -2.39
CA ALA A 205 19.63 -2.73 -2.89
C ALA A 205 19.47 -3.18 -4.34
N PHE A 206 18.27 -3.58 -4.71
CA PHE A 206 17.92 -4.08 -6.03
C PHE A 206 16.48 -3.70 -6.37
N THR A 207 16.09 -3.82 -7.63
CA THR A 207 14.74 -3.53 -8.10
C THR A 207 13.72 -4.52 -7.56
N THR A 208 12.55 -4.02 -7.16
CA THR A 208 11.37 -4.83 -6.78
C THR A 208 10.12 -4.34 -7.47
N SER A 209 9.19 -5.24 -7.79
CA SER A 209 7.96 -4.92 -8.49
C SER A 209 7.00 -4.09 -7.63
N GLY A 210 6.24 -3.20 -8.26
CA GLY A 210 5.16 -2.44 -7.65
C GLY A 210 5.59 -1.25 -6.79
N GLY A 211 6.82 -1.22 -6.28
CA GLY A 211 7.27 -0.27 -5.26
C GLY A 211 7.24 1.21 -5.68
N LEU A 212 7.38 1.52 -6.97
CA LEU A 212 7.33 2.90 -7.49
C LEU A 212 5.90 3.47 -7.59
N GLY A 213 4.88 2.61 -7.58
CA GLY A 213 3.49 3.05 -7.71
C GLY A 213 3.29 3.93 -8.94
N THR A 214 2.65 5.08 -8.77
CA THR A 214 2.35 6.05 -9.86
C THR A 214 3.54 6.93 -10.26
N MET A 215 4.74 6.70 -9.73
CA MET A 215 5.91 7.54 -10.05
C MET A 215 6.31 7.45 -11.52
N CYS A 216 6.25 6.27 -12.12
CA CYS A 216 6.60 6.10 -13.53
C CYS A 216 5.68 6.92 -14.43
N GLU A 217 4.36 6.83 -14.25
CA GLU A 217 3.39 7.61 -15.02
C GLU A 217 3.56 9.13 -14.82
N THR A 218 3.86 9.54 -13.58
CA THR A 218 4.03 10.95 -13.22
C THR A 218 5.27 11.58 -13.85
N TYR A 219 6.34 10.80 -13.99
CA TYR A 219 7.66 11.31 -14.39
C TYR A 219 8.14 10.84 -15.76
N GLU A 220 7.34 10.09 -16.52
CA GLU A 220 7.66 9.74 -17.90
C GLU A 220 7.96 10.97 -18.73
N GLY A 221 9.07 10.96 -19.48
CA GLY A 221 9.55 12.07 -20.27
C GLY A 221 10.12 13.26 -19.46
N LYS A 222 10.17 13.17 -18.12
CA LYS A 222 10.70 14.24 -17.24
C LYS A 222 12.01 13.85 -16.54
N VAL A 223 12.33 12.58 -16.52
CA VAL A 223 13.57 12.01 -15.97
C VAL A 223 14.13 10.98 -16.94
N ASP A 224 15.44 10.70 -16.85
CA ASP A 224 16.13 9.69 -17.67
C ASP A 224 16.04 8.30 -17.02
#